data_485e6d817b21e328c7b44e5430949cd2
#
_entry.id   485e6d817b21e328c7b44e5430949cd2
#
_cell.length_a   1.000
_cell.length_b   1.000
_cell.length_c   1.000
_cell.angle_alpha   90.00
_cell.angle_beta   90.00
_cell.angle_gamma   90.00
#
_symmetry.space_group_name_H-M   'P 1'
#
loop_
_entity.id
_entity.type
_entity.pdbx_description
1 polymer ?
#
loop_
_entity_poly.entity_id
_entity_poly.type
_entity_poly.pdbx_seq_one_letter_code
_entity_poly.pdbx_strand_id
1 'polypeptide(L)'
;MAQVVLSNLGQHFGGPIGQFIGSTVGRMIDDRVVASLSPARQKGPRLEALSLQSSADGAPMACVFGRARVAGQVIWAARFLEKRNERSGGKGGQRTVEYAYSLSFAVALGEGPIDGVGRVWADGQPLDLTGVTMRVHRGTSDQTPDPLIEAVEGKAPAYRGTAYAVFEDLPLGPFGNRAPQLAFEVFRRAPGEGRLEDLLEGVCLIPGAGEFALATQAVVRREGLTRTTVENVHNGEGRADLLVSLDQLQAQAPNLKRVSLVIGWFGDDLRAGQCRIRPGVERRDKPTQPMVWSVAGVQRHQAYQVSAVDGAPAYGGTPSDDSVRQAIRALKARGLEVTLYPFVFMDCPGYPWRGRIAGDDGAQAMGQIADMFGTVDGWGLRRMALHYARIAVEEGADGLLIGSEMRGG
;
A
#
# COMPACT_ATOMS: atom_id res chain seq x y z
N MET A 1 -15.60 38.55 -20.39
CA MET A 1 -15.29 39.85 -19.75
C MET A 1 -15.02 39.69 -18.25
N ALA A 2 -15.92 39.03 -17.49
CA ALA A 2 -15.70 38.79 -16.07
C ALA A 2 -14.43 37.94 -15.79
N GLN A 3 -14.09 37.02 -16.65
CA GLN A 3 -12.87 36.19 -16.53
C GLN A 3 -11.60 37.06 -16.50
N VAL A 4 -11.48 38.04 -17.37
CA VAL A 4 -10.27 38.90 -17.46
C VAL A 4 -10.17 39.82 -16.23
N VAL A 5 -11.28 40.38 -15.80
CA VAL A 5 -11.32 41.28 -14.65
C VAL A 5 -11.01 40.56 -13.34
N LEU A 6 -11.62 39.41 -13.11
CA LEU A 6 -11.41 38.60 -11.89
C LEU A 6 -10.04 37.92 -11.86
N SER A 7 -9.49 37.54 -13.02
CA SER A 7 -8.12 37.04 -13.12
C SER A 7 -7.09 38.09 -12.68
N ASN A 8 -7.23 39.33 -13.18
CA ASN A 8 -6.32 40.40 -12.81
C ASN A 8 -6.45 40.85 -11.35
N LEU A 9 -7.67 40.88 -10.80
CA LEU A 9 -7.91 41.12 -9.38
C LEU A 9 -7.32 40.00 -8.52
N GLY A 10 -7.52 38.77 -8.92
CA GLY A 10 -6.96 37.60 -8.21
C GLY A 10 -5.43 37.59 -8.19
N GLN A 11 -4.79 37.99 -9.29
CA GLN A 11 -3.34 38.12 -9.37
C GLN A 11 -2.81 39.21 -8.42
N HIS A 12 -3.53 40.33 -8.29
CA HIS A 12 -3.12 41.43 -7.44
C HIS A 12 -3.16 41.11 -5.94
N PHE A 13 -4.09 40.27 -5.50
CA PHE A 13 -4.31 39.95 -4.08
C PHE A 13 -3.82 38.54 -3.65
N GLY A 14 -3.57 37.61 -4.56
CA GLY A 14 -3.24 36.21 -4.25
C GLY A 14 -2.19 35.57 -5.17
N GLY A 15 -1.45 36.37 -5.94
CA GLY A 15 -0.42 35.87 -6.84
C GLY A 15 -0.94 34.88 -7.89
N PRO A 16 -0.12 33.91 -8.36
CA PRO A 16 -0.52 32.93 -9.39
C PRO A 16 -1.74 32.08 -9.02
N ILE A 17 -1.89 31.73 -7.74
CA ILE A 17 -3.04 30.95 -7.25
C ILE A 17 -4.30 31.82 -7.25
N GLY A 18 -4.20 33.05 -6.83
CA GLY A 18 -5.32 34.02 -6.87
C GLY A 18 -5.76 34.34 -8.30
N GLN A 19 -4.82 34.43 -9.24
CA GLN A 19 -5.12 34.60 -10.65
C GLN A 19 -5.89 33.42 -11.22
N PHE A 20 -5.47 32.19 -10.87
CA PHE A 20 -6.14 30.96 -11.28
C PHE A 20 -7.59 30.89 -10.76
N ILE A 21 -7.80 31.15 -9.47
CA ILE A 21 -9.14 31.18 -8.86
C ILE A 21 -10.00 32.28 -9.49
N GLY A 22 -9.45 33.47 -9.67
CA GLY A 22 -10.14 34.58 -10.28
C GLY A 22 -10.56 34.31 -11.74
N SER A 23 -9.69 33.67 -12.53
CA SER A 23 -9.99 33.31 -13.91
C SER A 23 -11.09 32.24 -14.00
N THR A 24 -11.10 31.27 -13.08
CA THR A 24 -12.10 30.18 -13.02
C THR A 24 -13.48 30.74 -12.65
N VAL A 25 -13.56 31.57 -11.62
CA VAL A 25 -14.82 32.23 -11.20
C VAL A 25 -15.34 33.16 -12.30
N GLY A 26 -14.45 33.95 -12.93
CA GLY A 26 -14.81 34.83 -14.03
C GLY A 26 -15.39 34.11 -15.24
N ARG A 27 -14.82 32.96 -15.61
CA ARG A 27 -15.32 32.09 -16.67
C ARG A 27 -16.72 31.57 -16.37
N MET A 28 -16.99 31.16 -15.12
CA MET A 28 -18.32 30.71 -14.70
C MET A 28 -19.39 31.77 -14.83
N ILE A 29 -19.05 33.05 -14.56
CA ILE A 29 -19.97 34.17 -14.71
C ILE A 29 -20.25 34.45 -16.19
N ASP A 30 -19.24 34.49 -17.05
CA ASP A 30 -19.40 34.68 -18.48
C ASP A 30 -20.28 33.57 -19.12
N ASP A 31 -20.07 32.30 -18.69
CA ASP A 31 -20.86 31.17 -19.19
C ASP A 31 -22.33 31.18 -18.71
N ARG A 32 -22.60 31.71 -17.51
CA ARG A 32 -24.00 31.93 -17.03
C ARG A 32 -24.77 32.92 -17.87
N VAL A 33 -24.12 33.99 -18.31
CA VAL A 33 -24.74 35.00 -19.17
C VAL A 33 -25.07 34.39 -20.55
N VAL A 34 -24.17 33.62 -21.12
CA VAL A 34 -24.39 32.93 -22.40
C VAL A 34 -25.49 31.83 -22.30
N ALA A 35 -25.56 31.13 -21.17
CA ALA A 35 -26.53 30.05 -20.96
C ALA A 35 -27.97 30.59 -20.79
N SER A 36 -28.17 31.82 -20.28
CA SER A 36 -29.49 32.43 -20.12
C SER A 36 -30.16 32.79 -21.46
N LEU A 37 -29.40 32.75 -22.55
CA LEU A 37 -29.87 33.10 -23.92
C LEU A 37 -30.18 31.83 -24.78
N SER A 38 -30.02 30.65 -24.23
CA SER A 38 -30.19 29.36 -24.95
C SER A 38 -31.37 28.53 -24.38
N PRO A 39 -32.14 27.77 -25.20
CA PRO A 39 -33.28 26.97 -24.71
C PRO A 39 -32.81 25.88 -23.74
N ALA A 40 -33.63 25.63 -22.71
CA ALA A 40 -33.37 24.77 -21.57
C ALA A 40 -32.80 23.39 -21.90
N ARG A 41 -31.50 23.20 -21.75
CA ARG A 41 -30.85 21.89 -21.66
C ARG A 41 -30.68 21.52 -20.19
N GLN A 42 -31.00 20.30 -19.83
CA GLN A 42 -30.71 19.81 -18.47
C GLN A 42 -29.19 19.71 -18.31
N LYS A 43 -28.62 20.61 -17.52
CA LYS A 43 -27.18 20.65 -17.22
C LYS A 43 -26.96 19.97 -15.88
N GLY A 44 -26.02 19.05 -15.82
CA GLY A 44 -25.51 18.47 -14.56
C GLY A 44 -24.90 19.55 -13.65
N PRO A 45 -24.66 19.26 -12.36
CA PRO A 45 -24.07 20.20 -11.42
C PRO A 45 -22.70 20.64 -11.95
N ARG A 46 -22.46 21.96 -11.89
CA ARG A 46 -21.22 22.59 -12.33
C ARG A 46 -20.48 23.10 -11.10
N LEU A 47 -19.15 23.05 -11.12
CA LEU A 47 -18.31 23.53 -10.04
C LEU A 47 -18.57 25.02 -9.80
N GLU A 48 -19.00 25.38 -8.59
CA GLU A 48 -19.31 26.78 -8.23
C GLU A 48 -18.08 27.53 -7.70
N ALA A 49 -17.16 26.82 -7.02
CA ALA A 49 -15.89 27.37 -6.55
C ALA A 49 -14.87 26.25 -6.40
N LEU A 50 -13.61 26.51 -6.74
CA LEU A 50 -12.49 25.64 -6.47
C LEU A 50 -11.90 26.00 -5.11
N SER A 51 -12.04 25.12 -4.12
CA SER A 51 -11.34 25.24 -2.85
C SER A 51 -10.05 24.43 -2.92
N LEU A 52 -8.91 25.08 -2.85
CA LEU A 52 -7.59 24.44 -2.75
C LEU A 52 -7.18 24.34 -1.29
N GLN A 53 -6.42 23.31 -0.95
CA GLN A 53 -5.73 23.21 0.33
C GLN A 53 -4.88 24.47 0.52
N SER A 54 -4.99 25.13 1.67
CA SER A 54 -4.41 26.45 1.85
C SER A 54 -2.90 26.46 1.62
N SER A 55 -2.46 27.36 0.77
CA SER A 55 -1.09 27.86 0.73
C SER A 55 -1.10 29.19 1.46
N ALA A 56 -0.48 29.24 2.63
CA ALA A 56 -0.27 30.49 3.35
C ALA A 56 1.20 30.87 3.22
N ASP A 57 1.45 32.11 2.81
CA ASP A 57 2.81 32.64 2.81
C ASP A 57 3.36 32.65 4.25
N GLY A 58 4.58 32.14 4.44
CA GLY A 58 5.18 31.97 5.77
C GLY A 58 4.70 30.74 6.56
N ALA A 59 3.88 29.86 5.96
CA ALA A 59 3.53 28.62 6.63
C ALA A 59 4.78 27.72 6.86
N PRO A 60 4.92 27.08 8.04
CA PRO A 60 6.07 26.25 8.32
C PRO A 60 6.10 25.03 7.41
N MET A 61 7.28 24.73 6.86
CA MET A 61 7.50 23.51 6.07
C MET A 61 7.84 22.36 6.99
N ALA A 62 7.25 21.17 6.72
CA ALA A 62 7.55 19.97 7.50
C ALA A 62 9.00 19.55 7.32
N CYS A 63 9.67 19.18 8.43
CA CYS A 63 10.95 18.48 8.42
C CYS A 63 10.73 17.08 8.98
N VAL A 64 10.86 16.05 8.14
CA VAL A 64 10.56 14.66 8.49
C VAL A 64 11.84 13.96 8.89
N PHE A 65 11.76 13.10 9.92
CA PHE A 65 12.79 12.14 10.29
C PHE A 65 12.14 10.75 10.37
N GLY A 66 12.67 9.80 9.63
CA GLY A 66 12.11 8.46 9.49
C GLY A 66 10.91 8.45 8.55
N ARG A 67 9.79 7.89 8.98
CA ARG A 67 8.56 7.73 8.20
C ARG A 67 7.42 8.50 8.86
N ALA A 68 6.83 9.43 8.15
CA ALA A 68 5.73 10.23 8.66
C ALA A 68 4.66 10.50 7.59
N ARG A 69 3.41 10.67 8.03
CA ARG A 69 2.35 11.19 7.18
C ARG A 69 2.31 12.72 7.33
N VAL A 70 2.53 13.42 6.23
CA VAL A 70 2.52 14.88 6.18
C VAL A 70 1.37 15.41 5.34
N ALA A 71 0.80 16.52 5.75
CA ALA A 71 -0.15 17.27 4.92
C ALA A 71 0.63 18.02 3.84
N GLY A 72 0.15 17.96 2.60
CA GLY A 72 0.76 18.70 1.51
C GLY A 72 0.35 20.18 1.52
N GLN A 73 1.23 21.06 1.05
CA GLN A 73 0.95 22.49 0.84
C GLN A 73 0.99 22.77 -0.66
N VAL A 74 -0.07 23.31 -1.23
CA VAL A 74 -0.08 23.65 -2.65
C VAL A 74 0.88 24.81 -2.92
N ILE A 75 1.87 24.56 -3.79
CA ILE A 75 2.88 25.57 -4.18
C ILE A 75 2.71 26.06 -5.61
N TRP A 76 1.97 25.32 -6.42
CA TRP A 76 1.65 25.70 -7.78
C TRP A 76 0.35 25.03 -8.20
N ALA A 77 -0.46 25.71 -9.03
CA ALA A 77 -1.65 25.14 -9.63
C ALA A 77 -1.94 25.82 -10.97
N ALA A 78 -2.20 25.01 -11.98
CA ALA A 78 -2.57 25.47 -13.32
C ALA A 78 -3.39 24.41 -14.06
N ARG A 79 -3.76 24.70 -15.32
CA ARG A 79 -4.43 23.74 -16.20
C ARG A 79 -5.69 23.12 -15.59
N PHE A 80 -6.57 23.97 -15.02
CA PHE A 80 -7.93 23.52 -14.73
C PHE A 80 -8.66 23.30 -16.04
N LEU A 81 -8.98 22.05 -16.35
CA LEU A 81 -9.62 21.61 -17.57
C LEU A 81 -11.05 21.21 -17.30
N GLU A 82 -11.98 21.73 -18.11
CA GLU A 82 -13.36 21.28 -18.17
C GLU A 82 -13.58 20.50 -19.45
N LYS A 83 -13.98 19.25 -19.33
CA LYS A 83 -14.40 18.40 -20.45
C LYS A 83 -15.90 18.23 -20.42
N ARG A 84 -16.56 18.68 -21.48
CA ARG A 84 -17.99 18.52 -21.67
C ARG A 84 -18.28 17.21 -22.38
N ASN A 85 -19.02 16.32 -21.74
CA ASN A 85 -19.48 15.06 -22.30
C ASN A 85 -20.98 15.15 -22.59
N GLU A 86 -21.37 15.00 -23.86
CA GLU A 86 -22.77 14.92 -24.25
C GLU A 86 -23.17 13.46 -24.40
N ARG A 87 -24.12 13.00 -23.59
CA ARG A 87 -24.77 11.69 -23.77
C ARG A 87 -26.11 11.92 -24.46
N SER A 88 -26.30 11.31 -25.64
CA SER A 88 -27.59 11.24 -26.31
C SER A 88 -28.33 10.04 -25.76
N GLY A 89 -29.43 10.24 -25.06
CA GLY A 89 -30.40 9.18 -24.82
C GLY A 89 -31.00 8.76 -26.17
N GLY A 90 -31.02 7.47 -26.51
CA GLY A 90 -31.44 6.93 -27.84
C GLY A 90 -32.65 7.63 -28.50
N LYS A 91 -33.17 7.12 -29.62
CA LYS A 91 -34.24 7.75 -30.40
C LYS A 91 -35.39 8.28 -29.52
N GLY A 92 -35.44 9.62 -29.30
CA GLY A 92 -36.44 10.31 -28.44
C GLY A 92 -36.00 10.60 -27.00
N GLY A 93 -34.78 10.26 -26.56
CA GLY A 93 -34.27 10.53 -25.22
C GLY A 93 -33.69 11.94 -25.02
N GLN A 94 -33.82 12.46 -23.82
CA GLN A 94 -33.33 13.77 -23.42
C GLN A 94 -31.76 13.79 -23.47
N ARG A 95 -31.18 14.82 -24.10
CA ARG A 95 -29.73 15.00 -24.10
C ARG A 95 -29.25 15.47 -22.73
N THR A 96 -28.37 14.71 -22.10
CA THR A 96 -27.74 15.08 -20.82
C THR A 96 -26.31 15.56 -21.10
N VAL A 97 -25.96 16.70 -20.51
CA VAL A 97 -24.61 17.25 -20.56
C VAL A 97 -23.94 17.02 -19.19
N GLU A 98 -22.88 16.22 -19.18
CA GLU A 98 -22.05 16.01 -17.99
C GLU A 98 -20.74 16.77 -18.15
N TYR A 99 -20.28 17.39 -17.07
CA TYR A 99 -18.99 18.07 -17.03
C TYR A 99 -18.02 17.25 -16.20
N ALA A 100 -16.86 16.93 -16.76
CA ALA A 100 -15.74 16.34 -16.07
C ALA A 100 -14.64 17.39 -15.91
N TYR A 101 -14.04 17.44 -14.74
CA TYR A 101 -12.99 18.39 -14.39
C TYR A 101 -11.71 17.68 -14.05
N SER A 102 -10.57 18.26 -14.44
CA SER A 102 -9.25 17.84 -13.98
C SER A 102 -8.40 19.06 -13.62
N LEU A 103 -7.41 18.83 -12.76
CA LEU A 103 -6.53 19.88 -12.25
C LEU A 103 -5.08 19.38 -12.25
N SER A 104 -4.18 20.25 -12.72
CA SER A 104 -2.74 20.05 -12.58
C SER A 104 -2.20 20.98 -11.50
N PHE A 105 -1.47 20.44 -10.53
CA PHE A 105 -0.96 21.21 -9.39
C PHE A 105 0.25 20.55 -8.75
N ALA A 106 1.04 21.33 -8.03
CA ALA A 106 2.19 20.86 -7.25
C ALA A 106 1.97 21.08 -5.76
N VAL A 107 2.41 20.12 -4.97
CA VAL A 107 2.23 20.08 -3.52
C VAL A 107 3.57 19.89 -2.85
N ALA A 108 4.02 20.83 -2.03
CA ALA A 108 5.20 20.68 -1.20
C ALA A 108 4.94 19.66 -0.08
N LEU A 109 5.91 18.80 0.14
CA LEU A 109 5.86 17.70 1.11
C LEU A 109 6.70 18.00 2.35
N GLY A 110 7.74 18.83 2.19
CA GLY A 110 8.62 19.17 3.28
C GLY A 110 10.03 19.55 2.83
N GLU A 111 10.89 19.76 3.80
CA GLU A 111 12.31 19.97 3.57
C GLU A 111 12.95 18.72 2.98
N GLY A 112 13.69 18.90 1.88
CA GLY A 112 14.44 17.83 1.21
C GLY A 112 15.92 17.81 1.62
N PRO A 113 16.66 16.80 1.16
CA PRO A 113 16.16 15.72 0.33
C PRO A 113 15.38 14.66 1.14
N ILE A 114 14.35 14.08 0.51
CA ILE A 114 13.64 12.91 1.03
C ILE A 114 14.08 11.64 0.30
N ASP A 115 13.92 10.48 0.94
CA ASP A 115 14.24 9.19 0.29
C ASP A 115 13.12 8.73 -0.64
N GLY A 116 11.86 9.07 -0.33
CA GLY A 116 10.74 8.72 -1.18
C GLY A 116 9.38 9.09 -0.60
N VAL A 117 8.35 8.77 -1.38
CA VAL A 117 6.93 8.90 -1.01
C VAL A 117 6.29 7.52 -1.13
N GLY A 118 5.57 7.11 -0.11
CA GLY A 118 4.78 5.89 -0.10
C GLY A 118 3.32 6.17 -0.42
N ARG A 119 2.43 5.83 0.52
CA ARG A 119 0.99 6.02 0.35
C ARG A 119 0.60 7.48 0.25
N VAL A 120 -0.41 7.74 -0.58
CA VAL A 120 -1.05 9.04 -0.70
C VAL A 120 -2.49 8.92 -0.23
N TRP A 121 -2.99 9.92 0.46
CA TRP A 121 -4.39 10.01 0.88
C TRP A 121 -5.02 11.26 0.29
N ALA A 122 -6.26 11.12 -0.14
CA ALA A 122 -7.14 12.21 -0.54
C ALA A 122 -8.35 12.25 0.40
N ASP A 123 -8.60 13.38 1.03
CA ASP A 123 -9.69 13.55 2.03
C ASP A 123 -9.67 12.48 3.15
N GLY A 124 -8.47 12.06 3.56
CA GLY A 124 -8.28 11.05 4.59
C GLY A 124 -8.38 9.59 4.13
N GLN A 125 -8.81 9.33 2.91
CA GLN A 125 -8.89 7.99 2.32
C GLN A 125 -7.67 7.70 1.44
N PRO A 126 -7.16 6.45 1.40
CA PRO A 126 -6.10 6.07 0.48
C PRO A 126 -6.48 6.41 -0.97
N LEU A 127 -5.58 7.09 -1.67
CA LEU A 127 -5.75 7.44 -3.08
C LEU A 127 -5.20 6.31 -3.95
N ASP A 128 -6.05 5.78 -4.81
CA ASP A 128 -5.61 4.90 -5.89
C ASP A 128 -4.91 5.74 -6.96
N LEU A 129 -3.63 5.46 -7.17
CA LEU A 129 -2.78 6.14 -8.15
C LEU A 129 -2.83 5.48 -9.53
N THR A 130 -3.64 4.43 -9.72
CA THR A 130 -3.80 3.79 -11.02
C THR A 130 -4.38 4.78 -12.04
N GLY A 131 -3.62 5.04 -13.11
CA GLY A 131 -4.01 6.02 -14.12
C GLY A 131 -3.87 7.48 -13.71
N VAL A 132 -3.29 7.77 -12.55
CA VAL A 132 -2.93 9.12 -12.09
C VAL A 132 -1.47 9.40 -12.42
N THR A 133 -1.21 10.46 -13.15
CA THR A 133 0.16 10.92 -13.40
C THR A 133 0.64 11.74 -12.20
N MET A 134 1.51 11.14 -11.39
CA MET A 134 2.15 11.81 -10.26
C MET A 134 3.68 11.71 -10.40
N ARG A 135 4.36 12.83 -10.28
CA ARG A 135 5.84 12.89 -10.23
C ARG A 135 6.30 13.41 -8.88
N VAL A 136 7.34 12.80 -8.33
CA VAL A 136 7.92 13.21 -7.04
C VAL A 136 9.30 13.79 -7.27
N HIS A 137 9.48 15.01 -6.81
CA HIS A 137 10.75 15.72 -6.74
C HIS A 137 11.25 15.67 -5.31
N ARG A 138 12.44 15.09 -5.10
CA ARG A 138 12.93 14.75 -3.75
C ARG A 138 13.52 15.92 -2.97
N GLY A 139 13.74 17.07 -3.61
CA GLY A 139 14.39 18.22 -2.96
C GLY A 139 15.90 18.14 -2.94
N THR A 140 16.53 17.41 -3.87
CA THR A 140 17.99 17.30 -3.96
C THR A 140 18.62 18.63 -4.44
N SER A 141 19.94 18.81 -4.18
CA SER A 141 20.68 20.01 -4.59
C SER A 141 20.85 20.16 -6.10
N ASP A 142 20.72 19.07 -6.84
CA ASP A 142 20.79 18.98 -8.30
C ASP A 142 19.41 18.92 -8.97
N GLN A 143 18.33 19.03 -8.19
CA GLN A 143 16.95 18.95 -8.68
C GLN A 143 16.71 19.94 -9.83
N THR A 144 16.07 19.43 -10.89
CA THR A 144 15.65 20.22 -12.04
C THR A 144 14.18 20.66 -11.92
N PRO A 145 13.75 21.70 -12.62
CA PRO A 145 12.34 22.07 -12.69
C PRO A 145 11.45 20.93 -13.19
N ASP A 146 10.20 20.88 -12.74
CA ASP A 146 9.22 19.94 -13.30
C ASP A 146 8.87 20.36 -14.75
N PRO A 147 8.88 19.43 -15.70
CA PRO A 147 8.66 19.74 -17.11
C PRO A 147 7.27 20.32 -17.42
N LEU A 148 6.24 19.96 -16.62
CA LEU A 148 4.91 20.54 -16.79
C LEU A 148 4.87 22.00 -16.32
N ILE A 149 5.48 22.28 -15.15
CA ILE A 149 5.55 23.64 -14.62
C ILE A 149 6.33 24.53 -15.60
N GLU A 150 7.46 24.02 -16.09
CA GLU A 150 8.29 24.74 -17.08
C GLU A 150 7.54 25.00 -18.39
N ALA A 151 6.80 24.00 -18.89
CA ALA A 151 6.00 24.15 -20.10
C ALA A 151 4.85 25.18 -19.97
N VAL A 152 4.30 25.35 -18.76
CA VAL A 152 3.21 26.31 -18.50
C VAL A 152 3.73 27.71 -18.20
N GLU A 153 4.80 27.82 -17.40
CA GLU A 153 5.32 29.11 -16.90
C GLU A 153 6.44 29.69 -17.76
N GLY A 154 7.05 28.90 -18.66
CA GLY A 154 8.21 29.25 -19.48
C GLY A 154 9.53 29.22 -18.71
N LYS A 155 9.56 29.65 -17.46
CA LYS A 155 10.67 29.50 -16.51
C LYS A 155 10.12 29.05 -15.17
N ALA A 156 10.54 27.86 -14.71
CA ALA A 156 10.10 27.31 -13.45
C ALA A 156 11.26 27.19 -12.45
N PRO A 157 11.01 27.45 -11.16
CA PRO A 157 12.00 27.16 -10.13
C PRO A 157 12.16 25.64 -9.96
N ALA A 158 13.40 25.22 -9.72
CA ALA A 158 13.68 23.81 -9.44
C ALA A 158 13.27 23.38 -8.02
N TYR A 159 12.91 24.31 -7.14
CA TYR A 159 12.58 24.07 -5.74
C TYR A 159 13.61 23.21 -5.00
N ARG A 160 14.92 23.44 -5.25
CA ARG A 160 16.01 22.73 -4.57
C ARG A 160 15.90 22.90 -3.05
N GLY A 161 16.11 21.84 -2.30
CA GLY A 161 15.89 21.84 -0.86
C GLY A 161 14.44 21.63 -0.43
N THR A 162 13.49 21.58 -1.38
CA THR A 162 12.08 21.30 -1.11
C THR A 162 11.64 20.06 -1.86
N ALA A 163 11.12 19.09 -1.11
CA ALA A 163 10.47 17.91 -1.71
C ALA A 163 9.03 18.27 -2.08
N TYR A 164 8.61 17.91 -3.29
CA TYR A 164 7.25 18.15 -3.75
C TYR A 164 6.75 17.09 -4.72
N ALA A 165 5.45 16.96 -4.86
CA ALA A 165 4.79 16.11 -5.82
C ALA A 165 3.99 16.95 -6.82
N VAL A 166 4.02 16.58 -8.11
CA VAL A 166 3.23 17.19 -9.18
C VAL A 166 2.19 16.20 -9.64
N PHE A 167 0.92 16.60 -9.61
CA PHE A 167 -0.19 15.89 -10.23
C PHE A 167 -0.51 16.52 -11.56
N GLU A 168 -0.55 15.71 -12.60
CA GLU A 168 -0.91 16.17 -13.94
C GLU A 168 -2.31 15.68 -14.29
N ASP A 169 -3.21 16.65 -14.58
CA ASP A 169 -4.59 16.42 -14.99
C ASP A 169 -5.38 15.47 -14.06
N LEU A 170 -5.17 15.60 -12.73
CA LEU A 170 -5.89 14.78 -11.73
C LEU A 170 -7.40 14.91 -11.92
N PRO A 171 -8.15 13.81 -12.19
CA PRO A 171 -9.59 13.87 -12.32
C PRO A 171 -10.27 14.26 -10.99
N LEU A 172 -11.13 15.28 -11.02
CA LEU A 172 -11.84 15.78 -9.83
C LEU A 172 -13.19 15.10 -9.57
N GLY A 173 -13.70 14.33 -10.52
CA GLY A 173 -14.99 13.65 -10.39
C GLY A 173 -15.12 12.79 -9.11
N PRO A 174 -14.14 11.95 -8.75
CA PRO A 174 -14.15 11.15 -7.52
C PRO A 174 -14.24 11.99 -6.22
N PHE A 175 -13.87 13.25 -6.29
CA PHE A 175 -13.84 14.18 -5.14
C PHE A 175 -14.97 15.21 -5.17
N GLY A 176 -16.06 14.94 -5.91
CA GLY A 176 -17.19 15.86 -6.04
C GLY A 176 -16.83 17.14 -6.81
N ASN A 177 -15.94 17.01 -7.80
CA ASN A 177 -15.41 18.11 -8.62
C ASN A 177 -14.70 19.22 -7.82
N ARG A 178 -14.07 18.87 -6.72
CA ARG A 178 -13.22 19.77 -5.91
C ARG A 178 -11.79 19.21 -5.80
N ALA A 179 -10.83 20.06 -5.51
CA ALA A 179 -9.49 19.61 -5.18
C ALA A 179 -9.52 18.88 -3.82
N PRO A 180 -9.01 17.64 -3.73
CA PRO A 180 -8.96 16.93 -2.47
C PRO A 180 -7.88 17.47 -1.55
N GLN A 181 -8.05 17.28 -0.23
CA GLN A 181 -6.97 17.49 0.73
C GLN A 181 -6.02 16.30 0.68
N LEU A 182 -4.78 16.57 0.26
CA LEU A 182 -3.78 15.52 0.10
C LEU A 182 -2.88 15.41 1.33
N ALA A 183 -2.58 14.17 1.70
CA ALA A 183 -1.53 13.84 2.66
C ALA A 183 -0.65 12.72 2.09
N PHE A 184 0.61 12.71 2.45
CA PHE A 184 1.64 11.85 1.87
C PHE A 184 2.41 11.13 2.95
N GLU A 185 2.70 9.88 2.75
CA GLU A 185 3.67 9.15 3.53
C GLU A 185 5.06 9.44 2.99
N VAL A 186 5.85 10.17 3.77
CA VAL A 186 7.19 10.60 3.39
C VAL A 186 8.22 9.80 4.17
N PHE A 187 9.25 9.37 3.46
CA PHE A 187 10.43 8.70 4.02
C PHE A 187 11.63 9.62 3.93
N ARG A 188 12.29 9.87 5.05
CA ARG A 188 13.55 10.62 5.10
C ARG A 188 14.42 10.06 6.20
N ARG A 189 15.57 9.54 5.82
CA ARG A 189 16.58 9.08 6.80
C ARG A 189 17.11 10.27 7.59
N ALA A 190 17.34 10.06 8.87
CA ALA A 190 17.98 11.10 9.70
C ALA A 190 19.37 11.42 9.14
N PRO A 191 19.80 12.69 9.08
CA PRO A 191 21.14 13.04 8.66
C PRO A 191 22.18 12.56 9.70
N GLY A 192 23.38 12.17 9.26
CA GLY A 192 24.49 11.73 10.11
C GLY A 192 25.08 10.40 9.67
N GLU A 193 26.18 10.01 10.35
CA GLU A 193 26.84 8.71 10.19
C GLU A 193 26.31 7.71 11.24
N GLY A 194 26.43 6.41 10.97
CA GLY A 194 26.06 5.34 11.91
C GLY A 194 24.56 5.20 12.16
N ARG A 195 23.73 5.61 11.20
CA ARG A 195 22.28 5.46 11.26
C ARG A 195 21.88 3.99 11.21
N LEU A 196 20.80 3.65 11.91
CA LEU A 196 20.25 2.28 11.90
C LEU A 196 20.02 1.77 10.46
N GLU A 197 19.44 2.59 9.62
CA GLU A 197 19.10 2.25 8.23
C GLU A 197 20.35 1.90 7.40
N ASP A 198 21.47 2.59 7.65
CA ASP A 198 22.74 2.33 6.97
C ASP A 198 23.50 1.13 7.56
N LEU A 199 23.25 0.83 8.85
CA LEU A 199 23.89 -0.31 9.54
C LEU A 199 23.09 -1.60 9.40
N LEU A 200 21.84 -1.53 8.96
CA LEU A 200 20.94 -2.67 8.89
C LEU A 200 21.31 -3.59 7.72
N GLU A 201 21.86 -4.75 8.03
CA GLU A 201 22.25 -5.76 7.04
C GLU A 201 21.26 -6.93 6.94
N GLY A 202 20.41 -7.14 7.94
CA GLY A 202 19.44 -8.22 7.96
C GLY A 202 18.17 -7.88 8.68
N VAL A 203 17.05 -8.41 8.21
CA VAL A 203 15.73 -8.24 8.81
C VAL A 203 14.99 -9.56 8.90
N CYS A 204 14.10 -9.64 9.88
CA CYS A 204 13.09 -10.68 9.94
C CYS A 204 11.83 -10.13 9.26
N LEU A 205 11.48 -10.64 8.09
CA LEU A 205 10.29 -10.24 7.34
C LEU A 205 9.11 -11.09 7.81
N ILE A 206 8.22 -10.46 8.56
CA ILE A 206 6.99 -11.09 9.01
C ILE A 206 5.89 -10.68 8.01
N PRO A 207 5.33 -11.62 7.23
CA PRO A 207 4.23 -11.31 6.35
C PRO A 207 3.03 -10.85 7.18
N GLY A 208 2.27 -9.90 6.66
CA GLY A 208 0.99 -9.51 7.24
C GLY A 208 0.04 -10.71 7.36
N ALA A 209 -1.12 -10.52 7.97
CA ALA A 209 -2.15 -11.54 8.01
C ALA A 209 -2.59 -11.90 6.59
N GLY A 210 -2.55 -13.17 6.22
CA GLY A 210 -3.10 -13.64 4.95
C GLY A 210 -2.29 -14.73 4.26
N GLU A 211 -3.04 -15.65 3.68
CA GLU A 211 -2.55 -16.85 3.02
C GLU A 211 -1.76 -16.55 1.74
N PHE A 212 -1.90 -15.32 1.23
CA PHE A 212 -1.27 -14.83 0.00
C PHE A 212 -0.39 -13.59 0.21
N ALA A 213 -0.09 -13.24 1.46
CA ALA A 213 0.74 -12.08 1.78
C ALA A 213 2.15 -12.11 1.15
N LEU A 214 2.65 -13.30 0.84
CA LEU A 214 3.94 -13.53 0.19
C LEU A 214 3.86 -13.64 -1.34
N ALA A 215 2.66 -13.58 -1.93
CA ALA A 215 2.52 -13.67 -3.38
C ALA A 215 2.98 -12.37 -4.07
N THR A 216 3.65 -12.53 -5.22
CA THR A 216 4.15 -11.41 -6.04
C THR A 216 3.17 -11.01 -7.13
N GLN A 217 2.07 -11.74 -7.28
CA GLN A 217 0.96 -11.45 -8.19
C GLN A 217 -0.31 -11.16 -7.39
N ALA A 218 -1.21 -10.37 -7.97
CA ALA A 218 -2.50 -10.12 -7.35
C ALA A 218 -3.31 -11.42 -7.28
N VAL A 219 -3.82 -11.72 -6.08
CA VAL A 219 -4.73 -12.84 -5.82
C VAL A 219 -6.07 -12.28 -5.42
N VAL A 220 -7.14 -12.78 -6.05
CA VAL A 220 -8.50 -12.35 -5.78
C VAL A 220 -9.34 -13.49 -5.25
N ARG A 221 -10.22 -13.18 -4.32
CA ARG A 221 -11.25 -14.07 -3.80
C ARG A 221 -12.58 -13.74 -4.46
N ARG A 222 -13.34 -14.76 -4.83
CA ARG A 222 -14.72 -14.61 -5.30
C ARG A 222 -15.69 -14.65 -4.13
N GLU A 223 -16.58 -13.67 -4.08
CA GLU A 223 -17.69 -13.58 -3.13
C GLU A 223 -19.01 -13.60 -3.91
N GLY A 224 -19.65 -14.78 -3.94
CA GLY A 224 -20.87 -14.97 -4.76
C GLY A 224 -20.58 -14.91 -6.27
N LEU A 225 -21.55 -14.48 -7.06
CA LEU A 225 -21.49 -14.51 -8.53
C LEU A 225 -20.82 -13.27 -9.15
N THR A 226 -20.81 -12.13 -8.45
CA THR A 226 -20.44 -10.84 -9.06
C THR A 226 -19.36 -10.07 -8.32
N ARG A 227 -19.06 -10.41 -7.07
CA ARG A 227 -18.09 -9.68 -6.27
C ARG A 227 -16.75 -10.40 -6.20
N THR A 228 -15.68 -9.66 -6.43
CA THR A 228 -14.31 -10.09 -6.19
C THR A 228 -13.64 -9.14 -5.20
N THR A 229 -12.86 -9.69 -4.27
CA THR A 229 -12.06 -8.93 -3.31
C THR A 229 -10.61 -9.32 -3.47
N VAL A 230 -9.70 -8.36 -3.42
CA VAL A 230 -8.27 -8.62 -3.54
C VAL A 230 -7.71 -9.06 -2.19
N GLU A 231 -6.82 -10.06 -2.19
CA GLU A 231 -6.24 -10.65 -0.98
C GLU A 231 -4.88 -10.05 -0.57
N ASN A 232 -4.15 -9.43 -1.51
CA ASN A 232 -2.77 -9.01 -1.31
C ASN A 232 -2.37 -7.76 -2.11
N VAL A 233 -3.32 -6.88 -2.40
CA VAL A 233 -3.08 -5.56 -3.00
C VAL A 233 -3.88 -4.53 -2.22
N HIS A 234 -3.23 -3.86 -1.27
CA HIS A 234 -3.83 -2.88 -0.36
C HIS A 234 -3.09 -1.54 -0.40
N ASN A 235 -2.34 -1.30 -1.47
CA ASN A 235 -1.55 -0.09 -1.71
C ASN A 235 -2.08 0.68 -2.92
N GLY A 236 -1.65 1.94 -3.07
CA GLY A 236 -2.08 2.80 -4.19
C GLY A 236 -1.35 2.53 -5.51
N GLU A 237 -0.40 1.58 -5.55
CA GLU A 237 0.35 1.24 -6.77
C GLU A 237 -0.32 0.15 -7.61
N GLY A 238 -1.37 -0.51 -7.09
CA GLY A 238 -2.02 -1.64 -7.76
C GLY A 238 -1.15 -2.89 -7.93
N ARG A 239 -0.05 -2.97 -7.19
CA ARG A 239 0.93 -4.07 -7.19
C ARG A 239 0.76 -4.92 -5.94
N ALA A 240 1.24 -6.18 -6.00
CA ALA A 240 1.24 -7.03 -4.80
C ALA A 240 2.00 -6.36 -3.64
N ASP A 241 1.41 -6.39 -2.44
CA ASP A 241 1.91 -5.70 -1.24
C ASP A 241 3.35 -6.10 -0.90
N LEU A 242 3.72 -7.37 -1.09
CA LEU A 242 5.09 -7.83 -0.88
C LEU A 242 6.08 -7.04 -1.73
N LEU A 243 5.81 -6.85 -3.02
CA LEU A 243 6.73 -6.15 -3.93
C LEU A 243 6.93 -4.70 -3.53
N VAL A 244 5.84 -4.00 -3.21
CA VAL A 244 5.88 -2.61 -2.74
C VAL A 244 6.63 -2.51 -1.41
N SER A 245 6.38 -3.43 -0.48
CA SER A 245 7.07 -3.48 0.81
C SER A 245 8.57 -3.73 0.66
N LEU A 246 8.99 -4.58 -0.26
CA LEU A 246 10.41 -4.84 -0.53
C LEU A 246 11.10 -3.63 -1.18
N ASP A 247 10.43 -2.94 -2.10
CA ASP A 247 10.97 -1.72 -2.71
C ASP A 247 11.16 -0.63 -1.65
N GLN A 248 10.18 -0.45 -0.75
CA GLN A 248 10.28 0.49 0.37
C GLN A 248 11.38 0.09 1.37
N LEU A 249 11.50 -1.20 1.70
CA LEU A 249 12.53 -1.71 2.61
C LEU A 249 13.94 -1.43 2.08
N GLN A 250 14.20 -1.75 0.80
CA GLN A 250 15.51 -1.51 0.20
C GLN A 250 15.83 -0.02 0.03
N ALA A 251 14.81 0.82 -0.21
CA ALA A 251 14.99 2.27 -0.24
C ALA A 251 15.37 2.85 1.14
N GLN A 252 14.85 2.27 2.22
CA GLN A 252 15.13 2.70 3.59
C GLN A 252 16.43 2.08 4.16
N ALA A 253 16.72 0.83 3.84
CA ALA A 253 17.89 0.08 4.32
C ALA A 253 18.76 -0.33 3.11
N PRO A 254 19.56 0.60 2.56
CA PRO A 254 20.31 0.36 1.32
C PRO A 254 21.41 -0.70 1.45
N ASN A 255 21.85 -1.01 2.68
CA ASN A 255 22.86 -2.02 2.97
C ASN A 255 22.27 -3.38 3.37
N LEU A 256 20.96 -3.56 3.19
CA LEU A 256 20.30 -4.83 3.46
C LEU A 256 20.86 -5.94 2.56
N LYS A 257 21.32 -7.03 3.17
CA LYS A 257 21.94 -8.18 2.51
C LYS A 257 21.11 -9.45 2.67
N ARG A 258 20.36 -9.58 3.76
CA ARG A 258 19.71 -10.85 4.12
C ARG A 258 18.33 -10.64 4.74
N VAL A 259 17.46 -11.60 4.50
CA VAL A 259 16.07 -11.61 5.00
C VAL A 259 15.76 -12.99 5.58
N SER A 260 15.30 -13.02 6.84
CA SER A 260 14.64 -14.20 7.41
C SER A 260 13.14 -14.11 7.16
N LEU A 261 12.61 -15.00 6.31
CA LEU A 261 11.21 -15.01 5.90
C LEU A 261 10.39 -15.87 6.86
N VAL A 262 9.52 -15.25 7.64
CA VAL A 262 8.66 -15.95 8.62
C VAL A 262 7.47 -16.60 7.93
N ILE A 263 7.24 -17.87 8.20
CA ILE A 263 6.16 -18.69 7.65
C ILE A 263 5.48 -19.45 8.78
N GLY A 264 4.21 -19.10 9.08
CA GLY A 264 3.51 -19.60 10.27
C GLY A 264 2.72 -20.88 10.03
N TRP A 265 2.90 -21.88 10.89
CA TRP A 265 1.96 -22.96 11.13
C TRP A 265 1.33 -22.79 12.51
N PHE A 266 0.29 -23.59 12.83
CA PHE A 266 -0.52 -23.45 14.04
C PHE A 266 -0.40 -24.66 14.94
N GLY A 267 -0.09 -24.41 16.23
CA GLY A 267 -0.18 -25.38 17.32
C GLY A 267 -1.45 -25.13 18.13
N ASP A 268 -2.13 -26.18 18.54
CA ASP A 268 -3.47 -26.12 19.15
C ASP A 268 -3.53 -26.46 20.64
N ASP A 269 -2.41 -26.87 21.26
CA ASP A 269 -2.35 -27.18 22.69
C ASP A 269 -0.96 -26.85 23.28
N LEU A 270 -0.90 -26.47 24.55
CA LEU A 270 0.35 -26.22 25.25
C LEU A 270 0.99 -27.50 25.82
N ARG A 271 0.25 -28.59 25.90
CA ARG A 271 0.77 -29.91 26.30
C ARG A 271 1.43 -30.55 25.10
N ALA A 272 2.73 -30.83 25.18
CA ALA A 272 3.50 -31.35 24.04
C ALA A 272 2.90 -32.62 23.43
N GLY A 273 2.45 -33.61 24.22
CA GLY A 273 1.83 -34.83 23.74
C GLY A 273 0.45 -34.65 23.09
N GLN A 274 -0.15 -33.45 23.15
CA GLN A 274 -1.44 -33.16 22.55
C GLN A 274 -1.32 -32.13 21.41
N CYS A 275 -0.21 -31.38 21.34
CA CYS A 275 0.01 -30.31 20.40
C CYS A 275 0.17 -30.86 18.97
N ARG A 276 -0.72 -30.44 18.07
CA ARG A 276 -0.61 -30.71 16.63
C ARG A 276 -0.19 -29.48 15.88
N ILE A 277 0.98 -29.52 15.28
CA ILE A 277 1.51 -28.41 14.49
C ILE A 277 1.19 -28.66 13.02
N ARG A 278 0.37 -27.79 12.41
CA ARG A 278 -0.17 -27.99 11.07
C ARG A 278 -0.46 -26.65 10.38
N PRO A 279 -0.52 -26.62 9.01
CA PRO A 279 -0.88 -25.42 8.29
C PRO A 279 -2.37 -25.11 8.46
N GLY A 280 -2.70 -23.84 8.59
CA GLY A 280 -4.06 -23.37 8.80
C GLY A 280 -4.53 -22.39 7.73
N VAL A 281 -5.85 -22.26 7.61
CA VAL A 281 -6.55 -21.31 6.73
C VAL A 281 -7.53 -20.48 7.53
N GLU A 282 -7.78 -19.27 7.08
CA GLU A 282 -8.82 -18.41 7.64
C GLU A 282 -10.21 -19.03 7.47
N ARG A 283 -10.48 -19.53 6.26
CA ARG A 283 -11.75 -20.16 5.88
C ARG A 283 -11.50 -21.27 4.88
N ARG A 284 -12.20 -22.40 5.07
CA ARG A 284 -12.11 -23.56 4.17
C ARG A 284 -12.83 -23.37 2.85
N ASP A 285 -13.81 -22.47 2.81
CA ASP A 285 -14.71 -22.18 1.69
C ASP A 285 -14.34 -20.92 0.89
N LYS A 286 -13.08 -20.50 0.93
CA LYS A 286 -12.58 -19.28 0.26
C LYS A 286 -11.99 -19.61 -1.14
N PRO A 287 -12.74 -19.49 -2.24
CA PRO A 287 -12.21 -19.70 -3.59
C PRO A 287 -11.34 -18.53 -4.02
N THR A 288 -10.10 -18.80 -4.43
CA THR A 288 -9.12 -17.80 -4.85
C THR A 288 -8.58 -18.09 -6.25
N GLN A 289 -8.17 -17.04 -6.96
CA GLN A 289 -7.56 -17.11 -8.29
C GLN A 289 -6.57 -15.95 -8.50
N PRO A 290 -5.54 -16.07 -9.37
CA PRO A 290 -5.15 -17.27 -10.10
C PRO A 290 -4.51 -18.32 -9.20
N MET A 291 -4.12 -17.98 -7.97
CA MET A 291 -3.47 -18.88 -7.02
C MET A 291 -4.50 -19.60 -6.17
N VAL A 292 -4.37 -20.92 -6.08
CA VAL A 292 -5.15 -21.77 -5.17
C VAL A 292 -4.29 -22.11 -3.97
N TRP A 293 -4.84 -21.99 -2.76
CA TRP A 293 -4.09 -22.28 -1.55
C TRP A 293 -3.83 -23.78 -1.40
N SER A 294 -2.58 -24.13 -1.22
CA SER A 294 -2.11 -25.48 -0.84
C SER A 294 -0.82 -25.37 -0.04
N VAL A 295 -0.66 -26.18 1.01
CA VAL A 295 0.54 -26.24 1.85
C VAL A 295 0.82 -27.70 2.23
N ALA A 296 2.05 -28.15 2.04
CA ALA A 296 2.52 -29.51 2.40
C ALA A 296 1.61 -30.63 1.86
N GLY A 297 1.06 -30.42 0.65
CA GLY A 297 0.14 -31.39 -0.01
C GLY A 297 -1.31 -31.29 0.46
N VAL A 298 -1.64 -30.40 1.40
CA VAL A 298 -3.00 -30.21 1.92
C VAL A 298 -3.71 -29.12 1.14
N GLN A 299 -4.91 -29.42 0.69
CA GLN A 299 -5.78 -28.46 0.04
C GLN A 299 -6.60 -27.69 1.08
N ARG A 300 -7.03 -26.46 0.73
CA ARG A 300 -7.80 -25.56 1.60
C ARG A 300 -8.92 -26.24 2.38
N HIS A 301 -9.77 -27.02 1.72
CA HIS A 301 -10.94 -27.65 2.36
C HIS A 301 -10.58 -28.70 3.42
N GLN A 302 -9.35 -29.22 3.39
CA GLN A 302 -8.82 -30.22 4.34
C GLN A 302 -7.99 -29.56 5.45
N ALA A 303 -7.60 -28.30 5.28
CA ALA A 303 -6.70 -27.61 6.20
C ALA A 303 -7.35 -27.35 7.56
N TYR A 304 -6.51 -27.12 8.55
CA TYR A 304 -6.95 -26.57 9.83
C TYR A 304 -7.56 -25.17 9.60
N GLN A 305 -8.75 -24.94 10.16
CA GLN A 305 -9.31 -23.58 10.16
C GLN A 305 -8.94 -22.94 11.49
N VAL A 306 -8.27 -21.78 11.41
CA VAL A 306 -7.89 -21.02 12.61
C VAL A 306 -9.11 -20.57 13.39
N SER A 307 -8.96 -20.37 14.71
CA SER A 307 -10.03 -19.92 15.59
C SER A 307 -10.51 -18.51 15.18
N ALA A 308 -11.68 -18.14 15.66
CA ALA A 308 -12.26 -16.83 15.41
C ALA A 308 -12.39 -16.02 16.72
N VAL A 309 -12.15 -14.72 16.64
CA VAL A 309 -12.42 -13.74 17.69
C VAL A 309 -13.37 -12.70 17.12
N ASP A 310 -14.47 -12.46 17.77
CA ASP A 310 -15.52 -11.50 17.35
C ASP A 310 -16.00 -11.71 15.89
N GLY A 311 -16.04 -12.98 15.45
CA GLY A 311 -16.48 -13.35 14.10
C GLY A 311 -15.42 -13.19 13.01
N ALA A 312 -14.22 -12.71 13.32
CA ALA A 312 -13.09 -12.64 12.41
C ALA A 312 -12.04 -13.71 12.75
N PRO A 313 -11.26 -14.22 11.77
CA PRO A 313 -10.15 -15.13 12.06
C PRO A 313 -9.16 -14.50 13.04
N ALA A 314 -8.74 -15.27 14.06
CA ALA A 314 -7.77 -14.81 15.07
C ALA A 314 -6.36 -14.59 14.48
N TYR A 315 -6.06 -15.30 13.40
CA TYR A 315 -4.82 -15.20 12.63
C TYR A 315 -5.13 -15.17 11.14
N GLY A 316 -4.25 -14.58 10.34
CA GLY A 316 -4.15 -14.93 8.92
C GLY A 316 -3.76 -16.40 8.77
N GLY A 317 -4.13 -17.05 7.68
CA GLY A 317 -3.73 -18.42 7.41
C GLY A 317 -2.25 -18.57 7.08
N THR A 318 -1.77 -19.81 7.03
CA THR A 318 -0.43 -20.15 6.54
C THR A 318 -0.27 -19.66 5.09
N PRO A 319 0.81 -18.96 4.74
CA PRO A 319 1.11 -18.62 3.35
C PRO A 319 1.17 -19.87 2.47
N SER A 320 0.53 -19.83 1.31
CA SER A 320 0.53 -20.96 0.36
C SER A 320 1.95 -21.28 -0.11
N ASP A 321 2.22 -22.53 -0.44
CA ASP A 321 3.56 -22.96 -0.92
C ASP A 321 4.01 -22.15 -2.13
N ASP A 322 3.10 -21.88 -3.08
CA ASP A 322 3.40 -21.07 -4.26
C ASP A 322 3.75 -19.62 -3.90
N SER A 323 3.06 -19.03 -2.90
CA SER A 323 3.39 -17.67 -2.46
C SER A 323 4.77 -17.60 -1.78
N VAL A 324 5.14 -18.61 -0.99
CA VAL A 324 6.47 -18.74 -0.39
C VAL A 324 7.54 -18.83 -1.48
N ARG A 325 7.34 -19.69 -2.49
CA ARG A 325 8.26 -19.83 -3.63
C ARG A 325 8.43 -18.51 -4.39
N GLN A 326 7.33 -17.80 -4.65
CA GLN A 326 7.37 -16.49 -5.29
C GLN A 326 8.18 -15.47 -4.45
N ALA A 327 7.99 -15.44 -3.14
CA ALA A 327 8.74 -14.57 -2.24
C ALA A 327 10.24 -14.85 -2.26
N ILE A 328 10.65 -16.13 -2.20
CA ILE A 328 12.06 -16.50 -2.28
C ILE A 328 12.67 -15.99 -3.58
N ARG A 329 12.03 -16.27 -4.72
CA ARG A 329 12.49 -15.80 -6.04
C ARG A 329 12.59 -14.28 -6.10
N ALA A 330 11.60 -13.56 -5.57
CA ALA A 330 11.60 -12.10 -5.57
C ALA A 330 12.71 -11.50 -4.69
N LEU A 331 13.02 -12.10 -3.55
CA LEU A 331 14.13 -11.72 -2.67
C LEU A 331 15.48 -12.03 -3.32
N LYS A 332 15.67 -13.23 -3.88
CA LYS A 332 16.88 -13.62 -4.60
C LYS A 332 17.15 -12.74 -5.82
N ALA A 333 16.11 -12.38 -6.59
CA ALA A 333 16.24 -11.46 -7.72
C ALA A 333 16.69 -10.04 -7.32
N ARG A 334 16.52 -9.67 -6.06
CA ARG A 334 17.00 -8.42 -5.45
C ARG A 334 18.42 -8.53 -4.87
N GLY A 335 19.08 -9.68 -5.01
CA GLY A 335 20.43 -9.94 -4.49
C GLY A 335 20.47 -10.20 -2.98
N LEU A 336 19.32 -10.55 -2.37
CA LEU A 336 19.25 -10.81 -0.94
C LEU A 336 19.47 -12.31 -0.62
N GLU A 337 20.18 -12.58 0.46
CA GLU A 337 20.23 -13.90 1.08
C GLU A 337 18.92 -14.19 1.79
N VAL A 338 18.35 -15.39 1.59
CA VAL A 338 17.04 -15.77 2.13
C VAL A 338 17.18 -16.93 3.10
N THR A 339 16.78 -16.73 4.33
CA THR A 339 16.61 -17.78 5.32
C THR A 339 15.13 -18.02 5.56
N LEU A 340 14.64 -19.24 5.35
CA LEU A 340 13.27 -19.58 5.73
C LEU A 340 13.19 -19.74 7.25
N TYR A 341 12.13 -19.15 7.82
CA TYR A 341 11.87 -19.19 9.25
C TYR A 341 10.48 -19.78 9.54
N PRO A 342 10.32 -21.10 9.50
CA PRO A 342 9.10 -21.74 9.96
C PRO A 342 8.81 -21.40 11.42
N PHE A 343 7.59 -20.93 11.69
CA PHE A 343 7.19 -20.36 12.96
C PHE A 343 5.90 -21.02 13.45
N VAL A 344 5.78 -21.27 14.74
CA VAL A 344 4.57 -21.83 15.34
C VAL A 344 3.78 -20.74 16.05
N PHE A 345 2.57 -20.48 15.57
CA PHE A 345 1.58 -19.68 16.27
C PHE A 345 0.68 -20.59 17.11
N MET A 346 0.39 -20.19 18.35
CA MET A 346 -0.48 -20.96 19.24
C MET A 346 -1.93 -20.54 19.08
N ASP A 347 -2.71 -21.37 18.43
CA ASP A 347 -4.16 -21.18 18.24
C ASP A 347 -4.94 -21.98 19.29
N CYS A 348 -4.77 -21.58 20.54
CA CYS A 348 -5.46 -22.13 21.70
C CYS A 348 -5.83 -20.98 22.67
N PRO A 349 -6.71 -21.20 23.68
CA PRO A 349 -7.21 -20.15 24.55
C PRO A 349 -6.11 -19.26 25.13
N GLY A 350 -6.29 -17.92 24.97
CA GLY A 350 -5.34 -16.92 25.42
C GLY A 350 -4.17 -16.67 24.47
N TYR A 351 -4.08 -17.35 23.32
CA TYR A 351 -3.04 -17.18 22.30
C TYR A 351 -1.62 -17.09 22.87
N PRO A 352 -1.21 -18.09 23.66
CA PRO A 352 0.03 -18.03 24.41
C PRO A 352 1.26 -18.10 23.49
N TRP A 353 2.41 -17.69 24.01
CA TRP A 353 3.67 -17.87 23.35
C TRP A 353 4.05 -19.36 23.26
N ARG A 354 4.52 -19.82 22.09
CA ARG A 354 4.90 -21.22 21.81
C ARG A 354 5.96 -21.81 22.74
N GLY A 355 6.82 -20.97 23.33
CA GLY A 355 7.81 -21.40 24.32
C GLY A 355 7.21 -21.91 25.64
N ARG A 356 5.87 -21.87 25.77
CA ARG A 356 5.12 -22.47 26.89
C ARG A 356 4.65 -23.89 26.61
N ILE A 357 4.87 -24.43 25.40
CA ILE A 357 4.62 -25.84 25.12
C ILE A 357 5.59 -26.63 25.98
N ALA A 358 5.07 -27.57 26.80
CA ALA A 358 5.85 -28.40 27.70
C ALA A 358 5.31 -29.83 27.74
N GLY A 359 6.18 -30.78 28.02
CA GLY A 359 5.80 -32.12 28.47
C GLY A 359 5.45 -32.13 29.96
N ASP A 360 4.78 -33.15 30.41
CA ASP A 360 4.58 -33.42 31.84
C ASP A 360 5.94 -33.73 32.52
N ASP A 361 6.00 -33.53 33.83
CA ASP A 361 7.21 -33.89 34.58
C ASP A 361 7.45 -35.40 34.58
N GLY A 362 8.71 -35.80 34.40
CA GLY A 362 9.14 -37.16 34.58
C GLY A 362 9.32 -38.02 33.32
N ALA A 363 9.18 -39.32 33.45
CA ALA A 363 9.56 -40.31 32.40
C ALA A 363 8.73 -40.19 31.09
N GLN A 364 7.56 -39.56 31.12
CA GLN A 364 6.70 -39.41 29.95
C GLN A 364 7.05 -38.18 29.10
N ALA A 365 7.76 -37.20 29.63
CA ALA A 365 8.09 -35.93 28.95
C ALA A 365 8.76 -36.14 27.59
N MET A 366 9.74 -37.03 27.53
CA MET A 366 10.44 -37.37 26.26
C MET A 366 9.53 -37.97 25.20
N GLY A 367 8.57 -38.82 25.60
CA GLY A 367 7.57 -39.38 24.70
C GLY A 367 6.63 -38.29 24.14
N GLN A 368 6.15 -37.42 25.02
CA GLN A 368 5.27 -36.31 24.63
C GLN A 368 5.97 -35.30 23.71
N ILE A 369 7.25 -35.02 23.96
CA ILE A 369 8.05 -34.19 23.06
C ILE A 369 8.22 -34.86 21.70
N ALA A 370 8.48 -36.18 21.70
CA ALA A 370 8.57 -36.96 20.46
C ALA A 370 7.25 -36.93 19.67
N ASP A 371 6.10 -36.97 20.35
CA ASP A 371 4.77 -36.81 19.73
C ASP A 371 4.57 -35.44 19.09
N MET A 372 5.01 -34.35 19.74
CA MET A 372 4.99 -33.00 19.18
C MET A 372 5.88 -32.86 17.94
N PHE A 373 7.06 -33.48 17.96
CA PHE A 373 7.90 -33.54 16.76
C PHE A 373 7.22 -34.30 15.63
N GLY A 374 6.47 -35.32 15.94
CA GLY A 374 5.74 -36.15 14.98
C GLY A 374 6.62 -36.97 14.08
N THR A 375 5.98 -37.72 13.16
CA THR A 375 6.64 -38.49 12.10
C THR A 375 6.82 -37.61 10.84
N VAL A 376 7.48 -38.15 9.82
CA VAL A 376 7.65 -37.48 8.51
C VAL A 376 6.30 -37.13 7.86
N ASP A 377 5.33 -38.06 7.99
CA ASP A 377 3.99 -37.96 7.39
C ASP A 377 2.93 -37.46 8.38
N GLY A 378 3.23 -37.49 9.70
CA GLY A 378 2.36 -37.00 10.77
C GLY A 378 2.46 -35.47 10.95
N TRP A 379 1.42 -34.89 11.57
CA TRP A 379 1.45 -33.45 11.93
C TRP A 379 2.41 -33.22 13.09
N GLY A 380 3.32 -32.25 12.95
CA GLY A 380 4.32 -31.92 13.96
C GLY A 380 5.45 -31.08 13.39
N LEU A 381 6.41 -30.72 14.24
CA LEU A 381 7.59 -29.91 13.86
C LEU A 381 8.43 -30.56 12.77
N ARG A 382 8.60 -31.90 12.80
CA ARG A 382 9.41 -32.61 11.81
C ARG A 382 8.87 -32.45 10.41
N ARG A 383 7.57 -32.65 10.20
CA ARG A 383 6.94 -32.44 8.88
C ARG A 383 7.07 -31.00 8.40
N MET A 384 6.85 -30.02 9.30
CA MET A 384 7.02 -28.60 8.98
C MET A 384 8.45 -28.30 8.53
N ALA A 385 9.45 -28.71 9.32
CA ALA A 385 10.86 -28.45 8.99
C ALA A 385 11.28 -29.12 7.67
N LEU A 386 10.93 -30.39 7.45
CA LEU A 386 11.26 -31.12 6.22
C LEU A 386 10.53 -30.56 4.99
N HIS A 387 9.30 -30.07 5.15
CA HIS A 387 8.56 -29.44 4.08
C HIS A 387 9.27 -28.15 3.59
N TYR A 388 9.62 -27.27 4.52
CA TYR A 388 10.33 -26.04 4.15
C TYR A 388 11.79 -26.25 3.79
N ALA A 389 12.44 -27.30 4.30
CA ALA A 389 13.77 -27.70 3.81
C ALA A 389 13.74 -28.06 2.33
N ARG A 390 12.69 -28.79 1.88
CA ARG A 390 12.51 -29.11 0.46
C ARG A 390 12.30 -27.85 -0.38
N ILE A 391 11.41 -26.95 0.04
CA ILE A 391 11.19 -25.67 -0.65
C ILE A 391 12.48 -24.85 -0.70
N ALA A 392 13.23 -24.79 0.41
CA ALA A 392 14.50 -24.07 0.46
C ALA A 392 15.50 -24.58 -0.58
N VAL A 393 15.66 -25.89 -0.70
CA VAL A 393 16.54 -26.51 -1.70
C VAL A 393 16.04 -26.25 -3.12
N GLU A 394 14.75 -26.44 -3.38
CA GLU A 394 14.15 -26.27 -4.71
C GLU A 394 14.23 -24.83 -5.22
N GLU A 395 14.10 -23.84 -4.34
CA GLU A 395 14.10 -22.41 -4.69
C GLU A 395 15.45 -21.70 -4.42
N GLY A 396 16.46 -22.43 -3.93
CA GLY A 396 17.79 -21.90 -3.68
C GLY A 396 17.85 -20.89 -2.53
N ALA A 397 17.07 -21.09 -1.46
CA ALA A 397 17.21 -20.33 -0.23
C ALA A 397 18.54 -20.66 0.45
N ASP A 398 19.14 -19.68 1.12
CA ASP A 398 20.50 -19.76 1.69
C ASP A 398 20.51 -20.39 3.09
N GLY A 399 19.35 -20.43 3.75
CA GLY A 399 19.25 -20.98 5.11
C GLY A 399 17.84 -21.44 5.48
N LEU A 400 17.78 -22.24 6.54
CA LEU A 400 16.54 -22.70 7.17
C LEU A 400 16.70 -22.71 8.69
N LEU A 401 15.80 -22.06 9.41
CA LEU A 401 15.65 -22.22 10.85
C LEU A 401 14.75 -23.41 11.13
N ILE A 402 15.23 -24.39 11.87
CA ILE A 402 14.50 -25.64 12.15
C ILE A 402 13.64 -25.55 13.40
N GLY A 403 13.76 -24.49 14.17
CA GLY A 403 12.97 -24.22 15.38
C GLY A 403 13.48 -22.98 16.10
N SER A 404 12.63 -22.34 16.86
CA SER A 404 12.98 -21.21 17.71
C SER A 404 12.04 -21.10 18.88
N GLU A 405 12.57 -20.64 20.03
CA GLU A 405 11.81 -20.28 21.22
C GLU A 405 10.97 -21.44 21.82
N MET A 406 11.35 -22.68 21.58
CA MET A 406 10.73 -23.89 22.16
C MET A 406 11.41 -24.23 23.49
N ARG A 407 11.19 -23.37 24.50
CA ARG A 407 11.96 -23.41 25.75
C ARG A 407 11.53 -24.51 26.73
N GLY A 408 10.29 -24.96 26.64
CA GLY A 408 9.72 -25.94 27.55
C GLY A 408 9.79 -27.39 27.07
N GLY A 409 10.37 -27.60 25.88
CA GLY A 409 10.52 -28.92 25.27
C GLY A 409 11.89 -29.53 25.41
#